data_5e3d06eab1fd1a092b97b52b7a68b000
#
_entry.id   5e3d06eab1fd1a092b97b52b7a68b000
#
_cell.length_a   1.000
_cell.length_b   1.000
_cell.length_c   1.000
_cell.angle_alpha   90.00
_cell.angle_beta   90.00
_cell.angle_gamma   90.00
#
_symmetry.space_group_name_H-M   'P 1'
#
loop_
_entity.id
_entity.type
_entity.pdbx_description
1 polymer ?
#
loop_
_entity_poly.entity_id
_entity_poly.type
_entity_poly.pdbx_seq_one_letter_code
_entity_poly.pdbx_strand_id
1 'polypeptide(L)'
;MNKHEFRGNVHNNSITECERSFIMTDQNQQPAMENEQGGQEQKSELLEKIQQLGQTNVPQAPDSKIHCLTIVGQIEGHMQLPPKNKTTKYENVIPQIVAIEQNPNIEGLLIILNTVGGDVEAGLAISEMLSSLSKPTVSIVLGGGHSIGVPIAVATDYSFITETATMTIHPVRLTGLVIGVPQTFEYLDKMQDRVVQFVTKNSNISEEKFKELMMSKGNLTRDIGTNVVGRDAVEYGLIDEVGGVGHAMNKLNELIDARGKENQQLLQ
;
A
#
# COMPACT_ATOMS: atom_id res chain seq x y z
N MET A 1 60.91 -2.46 -0.01
CA MET A 1 61.62 -2.03 -1.22
C MET A 1 60.62 -1.31 -2.10
N ASN A 2 60.77 0.00 -2.12
CA ASN A 2 60.54 1.05 -3.14
C ASN A 2 59.15 1.13 -3.79
N LYS A 3 58.36 2.07 -3.45
CA LYS A 3 58.25 3.54 -3.74
C LYS A 3 58.64 3.92 -5.18
N HIS A 4 57.64 4.37 -5.97
CA HIS A 4 57.85 5.54 -6.84
C HIS A 4 56.57 6.36 -6.97
N GLU A 5 56.70 7.60 -6.52
CA GLU A 5 55.86 8.76 -6.77
C GLU A 5 55.95 9.19 -8.25
N PHE A 6 54.85 9.78 -8.75
CA PHE A 6 54.97 10.83 -9.78
C PHE A 6 53.99 11.97 -9.48
N ARG A 7 54.60 13.11 -9.22
CA ARG A 7 53.98 14.45 -9.13
C ARG A 7 54.02 15.13 -10.50
N GLY A 8 53.13 16.09 -10.68
CA GLY A 8 53.21 17.22 -11.61
C GLY A 8 51.90 17.39 -12.40
N ASN A 9 51.31 18.53 -12.63
CA ASN A 9 51.68 19.92 -12.34
C ASN A 9 50.40 20.77 -12.42
N VAL A 10 50.36 21.79 -11.60
CA VAL A 10 49.41 22.89 -11.55
C VAL A 10 49.59 23.80 -12.77
N HIS A 11 48.48 24.26 -13.37
CA HIS A 11 48.50 25.53 -14.11
C HIS A 11 47.29 26.39 -13.70
N ASN A 12 47.65 27.46 -13.02
CA ASN A 12 46.88 28.67 -12.81
C ASN A 12 46.80 29.49 -14.12
N ASN A 13 45.65 30.09 -14.39
CA ASN A 13 45.52 31.40 -15.05
C ASN A 13 44.15 31.98 -14.68
N SER A 14 44.15 32.91 -13.81
CA SER A 14 44.27 34.40 -13.91
C SER A 14 42.94 35.05 -14.36
N ILE A 15 42.45 35.76 -13.41
CA ILE A 15 41.42 36.80 -13.31
C ILE A 15 41.62 37.90 -14.35
N THR A 16 40.53 38.38 -14.94
CA THR A 16 40.43 39.76 -15.44
C THR A 16 39.11 40.38 -14.98
N GLU A 17 39.29 41.40 -14.15
CA GLU A 17 38.32 42.44 -13.86
C GLU A 17 38.08 43.30 -15.11
N CYS A 18 36.84 43.70 -15.35
CA CYS A 18 36.54 44.95 -16.06
C CYS A 18 35.21 45.53 -15.57
N GLU A 19 35.38 46.53 -14.76
CA GLU A 19 34.83 47.88 -14.77
C GLU A 19 33.31 48.11 -14.58
N ARG A 20 33.12 48.84 -13.50
CA ARG A 20 31.95 49.60 -13.11
C ARG A 20 31.59 50.67 -14.16
N SER A 21 30.32 50.83 -14.44
CA SER A 21 29.79 52.17 -14.73
C SER A 21 28.44 52.37 -14.03
N PHE A 22 28.47 53.40 -13.24
CA PHE A 22 27.38 54.02 -12.48
C PHE A 22 26.54 54.85 -13.42
N ILE A 23 25.20 54.65 -13.51
CA ILE A 23 24.26 55.67 -13.90
C ILE A 23 23.03 55.57 -12.99
N MET A 24 22.83 56.65 -12.22
CA MET A 24 21.60 56.98 -11.56
C MET A 24 20.59 57.56 -12.58
N THR A 25 19.33 57.15 -12.49
CA THR A 25 18.08 57.92 -12.66
C THR A 25 16.95 56.89 -12.61
N ASP A 26 15.93 57.02 -11.94
CA ASP A 26 14.88 57.92 -11.60
C ASP A 26 13.74 57.11 -10.89
N GLN A 27 13.10 57.73 -9.95
CA GLN A 27 11.96 57.21 -9.20
C GLN A 27 10.74 57.14 -10.12
N ASN A 28 10.13 55.95 -10.24
CA ASN A 28 8.69 55.68 -10.32
C ASN A 28 8.47 54.29 -10.91
N GLN A 29 8.40 53.25 -10.08
CA GLN A 29 7.71 52.03 -10.47
C GLN A 29 6.84 51.56 -9.31
N GLN A 30 5.51 51.60 -9.61
CA GLN A 30 4.45 50.93 -8.88
C GLN A 30 4.78 49.45 -8.69
N PRO A 31 4.38 48.81 -7.59
CA PRO A 31 4.55 47.37 -7.43
C PRO A 31 3.75 46.65 -8.51
N ALA A 32 4.46 45.88 -9.32
CA ALA A 32 3.86 44.93 -10.26
C ALA A 32 2.95 43.99 -9.49
N MET A 33 1.66 43.95 -9.86
CA MET A 33 0.75 42.89 -9.46
C MET A 33 1.34 41.56 -9.95
N GLU A 34 1.93 40.80 -9.07
CA GLU A 34 2.33 39.45 -9.35
C GLU A 34 1.09 38.62 -9.66
N ASN A 35 1.18 37.93 -10.75
CA ASN A 35 0.26 37.12 -11.50
C ASN A 35 -0.44 36.07 -10.64
N GLU A 36 -1.56 36.38 -10.01
CA GLU A 36 -2.45 35.43 -9.35
C GLU A 36 -3.03 34.37 -10.32
N GLN A 37 -3.00 34.64 -11.61
CA GLN A 37 -3.48 33.72 -12.65
C GLN A 37 -2.57 32.52 -12.85
N GLY A 38 -1.25 32.67 -12.78
CA GLY A 38 -0.32 31.53 -12.92
C GLY A 38 -0.39 30.55 -11.75
N GLY A 39 -0.72 31.01 -10.55
CA GLY A 39 -0.91 30.17 -9.37
C GLY A 39 -2.21 29.36 -9.40
N GLN A 40 -3.26 29.90 -10.03
CA GLN A 40 -4.53 29.19 -10.18
C GLN A 40 -4.49 28.11 -11.27
N GLU A 41 -3.80 28.36 -12.39
CA GLU A 41 -3.59 27.36 -13.45
C GLU A 41 -2.74 26.18 -12.96
N GLN A 42 -1.62 26.42 -12.27
CA GLN A 42 -0.81 25.35 -11.70
C GLN A 42 -1.57 24.51 -10.64
N LYS A 43 -2.41 25.17 -9.84
CA LYS A 43 -3.24 24.48 -8.84
C LYS A 43 -4.35 23.67 -9.50
N SER A 44 -4.93 24.15 -10.62
CA SER A 44 -5.90 23.42 -11.42
C SER A 44 -5.27 22.19 -12.09
N GLU A 45 -4.09 22.33 -12.68
CA GLU A 45 -3.35 21.24 -13.33
C GLU A 45 -2.91 20.16 -12.33
N LEU A 46 -2.51 20.56 -11.12
CA LEU A 46 -2.19 19.66 -10.03
C LEU A 46 -3.44 18.90 -9.54
N LEU A 47 -4.58 19.58 -9.41
CA LEU A 47 -5.86 18.98 -9.04
C LEU A 47 -6.36 17.99 -10.10
N GLU A 48 -6.22 18.32 -11.39
CA GLU A 48 -6.56 17.40 -12.49
C GLU A 48 -5.64 16.16 -12.50
N LYS A 49 -4.33 16.33 -12.25
CA LYS A 49 -3.39 15.23 -12.11
C LYS A 49 -3.72 14.35 -10.89
N ILE A 50 -4.11 14.95 -9.77
CA ILE A 50 -4.55 14.22 -8.57
C ILE A 50 -5.85 13.46 -8.85
N GLN A 51 -6.80 14.04 -9.57
CA GLN A 51 -8.04 13.35 -9.98
C GLN A 51 -7.78 12.21 -10.97
N GLN A 52 -6.88 12.40 -11.94
CA GLN A 52 -6.48 11.36 -12.89
C GLN A 52 -5.69 10.21 -12.22
N LEU A 53 -4.95 10.49 -11.16
CA LEU A 53 -4.23 9.48 -10.37
C LEU A 53 -5.13 8.76 -9.36
N GLY A 54 -6.44 9.08 -9.32
CA GLY A 54 -7.42 8.38 -8.50
C GLY A 54 -7.27 8.58 -6.99
N GLN A 55 -6.51 9.57 -6.56
CA GLN A 55 -6.55 10.06 -5.19
C GLN A 55 -7.78 10.97 -5.03
N THR A 56 -8.93 10.37 -4.89
CA THR A 56 -10.07 11.09 -4.33
C THR A 56 -9.75 11.35 -2.86
N ASN A 57 -9.60 12.62 -2.50
CA ASN A 57 -9.77 13.02 -1.10
C ASN A 57 -11.19 12.61 -0.70
N VAL A 58 -11.29 11.45 -0.07
CA VAL A 58 -12.53 11.09 0.62
C VAL A 58 -12.76 12.21 1.62
N PRO A 59 -13.94 12.88 1.62
CA PRO A 59 -14.24 13.84 2.66
C PRO A 59 -14.15 13.09 3.99
N GLN A 60 -13.04 13.29 4.70
CA GLN A 60 -12.95 12.80 6.06
C GLN A 60 -13.94 13.67 6.86
N ALA A 61 -14.88 13.02 7.52
CA ALA A 61 -15.63 13.73 8.54
C ALA A 61 -14.59 14.31 9.51
N PRO A 62 -14.58 15.64 9.74
CA PRO A 62 -13.52 16.30 10.51
C PRO A 62 -13.29 15.69 11.90
N ASP A 63 -14.33 15.03 12.43
CA ASP A 63 -14.35 14.42 13.77
C ASP A 63 -14.31 12.88 13.73
N SER A 64 -14.02 12.27 12.58
CA SER A 64 -13.96 10.81 12.47
C SER A 64 -12.73 10.25 13.19
N LYS A 65 -12.97 9.38 14.17
CA LYS A 65 -11.93 8.61 14.88
C LYS A 65 -11.44 7.40 14.08
N ILE A 66 -12.10 7.10 12.96
CA ILE A 66 -11.76 5.99 12.06
C ILE A 66 -11.14 6.56 10.79
N HIS A 67 -9.96 6.08 10.47
CA HIS A 67 -9.33 6.32 9.18
C HIS A 67 -9.72 5.21 8.19
N CYS A 68 -9.94 5.58 6.92
CA CYS A 68 -10.21 4.62 5.85
C CYS A 68 -9.03 4.58 4.88
N LEU A 69 -8.40 3.42 4.76
CA LEU A 69 -7.33 3.14 3.80
C LEU A 69 -7.87 2.27 2.67
N THR A 70 -7.68 2.70 1.43
CA THR A 70 -8.14 1.96 0.26
C THR A 70 -6.98 1.30 -0.48
N ILE A 71 -7.12 0.02 -0.84
CA ILE A 71 -6.18 -0.74 -1.67
C ILE A 71 -6.93 -1.18 -2.92
N VAL A 72 -6.74 -0.43 -4.00
CA VAL A 72 -7.49 -0.57 -5.25
C VAL A 72 -6.55 -0.71 -6.44
N GLY A 73 -6.88 -1.63 -7.35
CA GLY A 73 -6.08 -1.90 -8.53
C GLY A 73 -4.91 -2.84 -8.25
N GLN A 74 -3.84 -2.71 -9.01
CA GLN A 74 -2.65 -3.56 -8.85
C GLN A 74 -1.74 -3.02 -7.73
N ILE A 75 -1.20 -3.91 -6.90
CA ILE A 75 -0.21 -3.54 -5.87
C ILE A 75 1.13 -3.35 -6.58
N GLU A 76 1.62 -2.13 -6.56
CA GLU A 76 2.86 -1.71 -7.21
C GLU A 76 4.00 -1.74 -6.19
N GLY A 77 5.08 -2.45 -6.54
CA GLY A 77 6.29 -2.58 -5.74
C GLY A 77 7.43 -1.70 -6.26
N HIS A 78 8.63 -2.28 -6.38
CA HIS A 78 9.83 -1.51 -6.80
C HIS A 78 9.82 -1.12 -8.28
N MET A 79 9.00 -1.76 -9.11
CA MET A 79 8.88 -1.42 -10.53
C MET A 79 7.64 -0.56 -10.74
N GLN A 80 7.84 0.61 -11.36
CA GLN A 80 6.74 1.48 -11.76
C GLN A 80 5.94 0.86 -12.90
N LEU A 81 4.63 0.80 -12.73
CA LEU A 81 3.71 0.37 -13.77
C LEU A 81 3.35 1.55 -14.71
N PRO A 82 2.90 1.25 -15.94
CA PRO A 82 2.46 2.29 -16.85
C PRO A 82 1.37 3.20 -16.25
N PRO A 83 1.41 4.52 -16.48
CA PRO A 83 0.47 5.48 -15.86
C PRO A 83 -1.02 5.21 -16.11
N LYS A 84 -1.34 4.44 -17.16
CA LYS A 84 -2.73 4.02 -17.47
C LYS A 84 -3.27 2.93 -16.54
N ASN A 85 -2.42 2.27 -15.76
CA ASN A 85 -2.83 1.24 -14.82
C ASN A 85 -3.32 1.89 -13.52
N LYS A 86 -4.42 1.38 -12.97
CA LYS A 86 -4.78 1.72 -11.59
C LYS A 86 -3.93 0.90 -10.64
N THR A 87 -3.18 1.59 -9.78
CA THR A 87 -2.26 0.95 -8.84
C THR A 87 -2.43 1.51 -7.44
N THR A 88 -2.15 0.67 -6.46
CA THR A 88 -1.84 1.07 -5.08
C THR A 88 -0.33 0.95 -4.90
N LYS A 89 0.33 2.07 -4.68
CA LYS A 89 1.78 2.15 -4.49
C LYS A 89 2.12 1.94 -3.02
N TYR A 90 2.90 0.91 -2.72
CA TYR A 90 3.22 0.56 -1.33
C TYR A 90 4.00 1.66 -0.62
N GLU A 91 4.87 2.40 -1.32
CA GLU A 91 5.61 3.55 -0.79
C GLU A 91 4.71 4.73 -0.38
N ASN A 92 3.46 4.77 -0.88
CA ASN A 92 2.46 5.75 -0.44
C ASN A 92 1.60 5.22 0.73
N VAL A 93 1.43 3.90 0.82
CA VAL A 93 0.66 3.23 1.88
C VAL A 93 1.42 3.21 3.20
N ILE A 94 2.70 2.85 3.17
CA ILE A 94 3.55 2.73 4.36
C ILE A 94 3.55 4.01 5.22
N PRO A 95 3.85 5.21 4.69
CA PRO A 95 3.84 6.42 5.52
C PRO A 95 2.46 6.79 6.04
N GLN A 96 1.38 6.42 5.33
CA GLN A 96 0.02 6.61 5.84
C GLN A 96 -0.24 5.74 7.08
N ILE A 97 0.16 4.46 7.04
CA ILE A 97 0.01 3.55 8.19
C ILE A 97 0.81 4.07 9.39
N VAL A 98 2.04 4.55 9.18
CA VAL A 98 2.85 5.17 10.24
C VAL A 98 2.17 6.42 10.82
N ALA A 99 1.64 7.28 9.95
CA ALA A 99 0.91 8.47 10.39
C ALA A 99 -0.36 8.14 11.18
N ILE A 100 -1.09 7.09 10.79
CA ILE A 100 -2.26 6.59 11.50
C ILE A 100 -1.86 6.08 12.89
N GLU A 101 -0.79 5.29 13.00
CA GLU A 101 -0.30 4.77 14.26
C GLU A 101 0.06 5.89 15.24
N GLN A 102 0.71 6.95 14.76
CA GLN A 102 1.15 8.07 15.57
C GLN A 102 0.05 9.08 15.92
N ASN A 103 -1.06 9.10 15.20
CA ASN A 103 -2.10 10.11 15.40
C ASN A 103 -3.05 9.72 16.54
N PRO A 104 -3.04 10.42 17.70
CA PRO A 104 -3.89 10.08 18.84
C PRO A 104 -5.40 10.28 18.58
N ASN A 105 -5.78 11.04 17.55
CA ASN A 105 -7.17 11.26 17.19
C ASN A 105 -7.76 10.13 16.34
N ILE A 106 -6.92 9.24 15.80
CA ILE A 106 -7.37 8.06 15.06
C ILE A 106 -7.38 6.88 16.03
N GLU A 107 -8.56 6.30 16.26
CA GLU A 107 -8.76 5.19 17.19
C GLU A 107 -8.87 3.83 16.48
N GLY A 108 -9.15 3.82 15.17
CA GLY A 108 -9.25 2.60 14.39
C GLY A 108 -9.02 2.80 12.89
N LEU A 109 -8.75 1.70 12.19
CA LEU A 109 -8.44 1.68 10.77
C LEU A 109 -9.36 0.71 10.02
N LEU A 110 -10.09 1.23 9.03
CA LEU A 110 -10.84 0.42 8.07
C LEU A 110 -10.04 0.30 6.77
N ILE A 111 -9.79 -0.93 6.33
CA ILE A 111 -9.12 -1.23 5.07
C ILE A 111 -10.15 -1.71 4.05
N ILE A 112 -10.27 -1.01 2.91
CA ILE A 112 -11.15 -1.38 1.81
C ILE A 112 -10.31 -1.96 0.67
N LEU A 113 -10.60 -3.21 0.29
CA LEU A 113 -9.89 -3.92 -0.77
C LEU A 113 -10.76 -4.10 -2.01
N ASN A 114 -10.17 -3.74 -3.15
CA ASN A 114 -10.61 -4.15 -4.49
C ASN A 114 -9.36 -4.25 -5.40
N THR A 115 -8.59 -5.31 -5.21
CA THR A 115 -7.28 -5.49 -5.84
C THR A 115 -7.17 -6.79 -6.61
N VAL A 116 -6.43 -6.74 -7.70
CA VAL A 116 -6.03 -7.93 -8.49
C VAL A 116 -4.76 -8.60 -7.95
N GLY A 117 -4.21 -8.07 -6.86
CA GLY A 117 -2.88 -8.45 -6.36
C GLY A 117 -1.77 -7.65 -7.04
N GLY A 118 -0.55 -8.18 -7.04
CA GLY A 118 0.61 -7.50 -7.63
C GLY A 118 1.94 -7.97 -7.08
N ASP A 119 2.81 -7.04 -6.71
CA ASP A 119 4.14 -7.33 -6.16
C ASP A 119 4.03 -7.99 -4.78
N VAL A 120 4.69 -9.16 -4.65
CA VAL A 120 4.57 -10.00 -3.44
C VAL A 120 5.28 -9.36 -2.24
N GLU A 121 6.45 -8.78 -2.43
CA GLU A 121 7.19 -8.12 -1.34
C GLU A 121 6.47 -6.88 -0.84
N ALA A 122 5.94 -6.08 -1.75
CA ALA A 122 5.15 -4.90 -1.38
C ALA A 122 3.86 -5.28 -0.64
N GLY A 123 3.16 -6.32 -1.10
CA GLY A 123 1.94 -6.79 -0.44
C GLY A 123 2.21 -7.39 0.93
N LEU A 124 3.27 -8.19 1.10
CA LEU A 124 3.68 -8.70 2.42
C LEU A 124 4.12 -7.56 3.36
N ALA A 125 4.85 -6.55 2.86
CA ALA A 125 5.23 -5.41 3.68
C ALA A 125 4.01 -4.64 4.21
N ILE A 126 3.00 -4.42 3.38
CA ILE A 126 1.72 -3.81 3.81
C ILE A 126 1.04 -4.71 4.85
N SER A 127 0.98 -6.02 4.60
CA SER A 127 0.33 -6.99 5.49
C SER A 127 0.97 -7.04 6.88
N GLU A 128 2.30 -7.11 6.95
CA GLU A 128 3.05 -7.09 8.21
C GLU A 128 2.85 -5.78 8.99
N MET A 129 2.82 -4.65 8.29
CA MET A 129 2.53 -3.37 8.93
C MET A 129 1.12 -3.31 9.51
N LEU A 130 0.12 -3.78 8.76
CA LEU A 130 -1.27 -3.80 9.24
C LEU A 130 -1.43 -4.72 10.44
N SER A 131 -0.85 -5.93 10.41
CA SER A 131 -0.95 -6.91 11.52
C SER A 131 -0.19 -6.50 12.78
N SER A 132 0.72 -5.52 12.67
CA SER A 132 1.51 -5.01 13.80
C SER A 132 0.99 -3.70 14.38
N LEU A 133 -0.09 -3.14 13.83
CA LEU A 133 -0.68 -1.91 14.36
C LEU A 133 -1.18 -2.08 15.79
N SER A 134 -0.98 -1.04 16.60
CA SER A 134 -1.49 -1.01 17.95
C SER A 134 -2.99 -0.66 18.03
N LYS A 135 -3.58 -0.17 16.97
CA LYS A 135 -4.99 0.26 16.90
C LYS A 135 -5.86 -0.82 16.27
N PRO A 136 -7.14 -0.92 16.68
CA PRO A 136 -8.11 -1.81 16.07
C PRO A 136 -8.21 -1.63 14.56
N THR A 137 -8.24 -2.75 13.86
CA THR A 137 -8.24 -2.80 12.39
C THR A 137 -9.35 -3.73 11.87
N VAL A 138 -10.03 -3.31 10.82
CA VAL A 138 -11.01 -4.15 10.12
C VAL A 138 -10.77 -4.03 8.62
N SER A 139 -10.78 -5.15 7.92
CA SER A 139 -10.74 -5.19 6.46
C SER A 139 -12.10 -5.54 5.86
N ILE A 140 -12.33 -5.07 4.64
CA ILE A 140 -13.47 -5.49 3.81
C ILE A 140 -13.05 -5.69 2.36
N VAL A 141 -13.32 -6.88 1.83
CA VAL A 141 -13.16 -7.18 0.39
C VAL A 141 -14.48 -6.87 -0.31
N LEU A 142 -14.49 -5.80 -1.13
CA LEU A 142 -15.70 -5.34 -1.83
C LEU A 142 -15.91 -5.99 -3.20
N GLY A 143 -14.84 -6.20 -3.96
CA GLY A 143 -14.91 -6.79 -5.30
C GLY A 143 -13.89 -7.91 -5.47
N GLY A 144 -12.62 -7.56 -5.42
CA GLY A 144 -11.52 -8.51 -5.51
C GLY A 144 -10.52 -8.40 -4.37
N GLY A 145 -10.08 -9.54 -3.82
CA GLY A 145 -8.96 -9.65 -2.88
C GLY A 145 -7.99 -10.71 -3.39
N HIS A 146 -7.50 -10.52 -4.65
CA HIS A 146 -6.81 -11.58 -5.36
C HIS A 146 -5.31 -11.65 -5.05
N SER A 147 -4.75 -12.87 -5.13
CA SER A 147 -3.30 -13.12 -5.06
C SER A 147 -2.70 -12.54 -3.77
N ILE A 148 -1.74 -11.63 -3.86
CA ILE A 148 -1.15 -10.98 -2.67
C ILE A 148 -2.12 -10.03 -1.93
N GLY A 149 -3.31 -9.80 -2.46
CA GLY A 149 -4.42 -9.15 -1.74
C GLY A 149 -5.00 -10.03 -0.63
N VAL A 150 -4.80 -11.37 -0.70
CA VAL A 150 -5.26 -12.31 0.33
C VAL A 150 -4.59 -12.07 1.68
N PRO A 151 -3.24 -12.04 1.78
CA PRO A 151 -2.56 -11.68 3.02
C PRO A 151 -3.01 -10.32 3.58
N ILE A 152 -3.19 -9.31 2.73
CA ILE A 152 -3.64 -7.98 3.18
C ILE A 152 -5.05 -8.05 3.80
N ALA A 153 -5.95 -8.84 3.20
CA ALA A 153 -7.32 -8.99 3.70
C ALA A 153 -7.36 -9.62 5.10
N VAL A 154 -6.47 -10.56 5.39
CA VAL A 154 -6.43 -11.28 6.68
C VAL A 154 -5.47 -10.64 7.70
N ALA A 155 -4.80 -9.54 7.35
CA ALA A 155 -3.83 -8.87 8.21
C ALA A 155 -4.46 -8.02 9.33
N THR A 156 -5.78 -7.97 9.42
CA THR A 156 -6.53 -7.12 10.37
C THR A 156 -7.13 -7.94 11.50
N ASP A 157 -7.52 -7.26 12.60
CA ASP A 157 -8.15 -7.92 13.75
C ASP A 157 -9.48 -8.60 13.39
N TYR A 158 -10.16 -8.13 12.35
CA TYR A 158 -11.38 -8.74 11.83
C TYR A 158 -11.56 -8.45 10.34
N SER A 159 -12.02 -9.43 9.59
CA SER A 159 -12.14 -9.37 8.13
C SER A 159 -13.54 -9.65 7.63
N PHE A 160 -13.96 -8.84 6.64
CA PHE A 160 -15.24 -9.01 5.94
C PHE A 160 -15.03 -9.24 4.45
N ILE A 161 -15.98 -9.98 3.85
CA ILE A 161 -16.12 -10.10 2.40
C ILE A 161 -17.57 -9.88 2.00
N THR A 162 -17.82 -9.16 0.89
CA THR A 162 -19.20 -9.06 0.38
C THR A 162 -19.62 -10.33 -0.35
N GLU A 163 -20.92 -10.60 -0.46
CA GLU A 163 -21.51 -11.81 -1.07
C GLU A 163 -20.95 -12.11 -2.47
N THR A 164 -20.73 -11.09 -3.28
CA THR A 164 -20.28 -11.22 -4.68
C THR A 164 -18.79 -11.03 -4.88
N ALA A 165 -18.07 -10.67 -3.83
CA ALA A 165 -16.62 -10.48 -3.92
C ALA A 165 -15.89 -11.81 -4.06
N THR A 166 -14.72 -11.77 -4.68
CA THR A 166 -13.93 -12.96 -4.98
C THR A 166 -12.50 -12.83 -4.51
N MET A 167 -11.90 -13.96 -4.13
CA MET A 167 -10.50 -14.05 -3.74
C MET A 167 -9.83 -15.15 -4.58
N THR A 168 -8.85 -14.81 -5.38
CA THR A 168 -8.09 -15.79 -6.17
C THR A 168 -6.84 -16.20 -5.40
N ILE A 169 -6.76 -17.48 -5.07
CA ILE A 169 -5.61 -18.11 -4.42
C ILE A 169 -4.85 -18.91 -5.45
N HIS A 170 -3.58 -18.61 -5.66
CA HIS A 170 -2.73 -19.30 -6.63
C HIS A 170 -1.25 -19.26 -6.20
N PRO A 171 -0.37 -20.16 -6.73
CA PRO A 171 1.05 -20.12 -6.44
C PRO A 171 1.71 -18.81 -6.84
N VAL A 172 2.81 -18.45 -6.18
CA VAL A 172 3.64 -17.30 -6.55
C VAL A 172 4.15 -17.50 -7.99
N ARG A 173 4.08 -16.44 -8.78
CA ARG A 173 4.49 -16.46 -10.19
C ARG A 173 5.63 -15.50 -10.42
N LEU A 174 6.54 -15.88 -11.30
CA LEU A 174 7.61 -15.05 -11.78
C LEU A 174 7.41 -14.77 -13.28
N THR A 175 7.51 -13.52 -13.67
CA THR A 175 7.52 -13.10 -15.07
C THR A 175 8.83 -12.39 -15.37
N GLY A 176 9.58 -12.89 -16.36
CA GLY A 176 10.85 -12.27 -16.76
C GLY A 176 11.92 -13.28 -17.14
N LEU A 177 13.16 -12.79 -17.28
CA LEU A 177 14.33 -13.62 -17.54
C LEU A 177 14.75 -14.38 -16.27
N VAL A 178 14.85 -15.68 -16.37
CA VAL A 178 15.32 -16.55 -15.29
C VAL A 178 16.82 -16.83 -15.48
N ILE A 179 17.63 -16.40 -14.50
CA ILE A 179 19.07 -16.70 -14.43
C ILE A 179 19.29 -17.61 -13.22
N GLY A 180 19.76 -18.85 -13.46
CA GLY A 180 19.97 -19.83 -12.40
C GLY A 180 18.66 -20.49 -11.96
N VAL A 181 18.25 -21.56 -12.66
CA VAL A 181 16.97 -22.26 -12.42
C VAL A 181 16.83 -22.78 -10.98
N PRO A 182 17.83 -23.48 -10.37
CA PRO A 182 17.69 -24.00 -9.02
C PRO A 182 17.47 -22.86 -7.99
N GLN A 183 18.26 -21.79 -8.07
CA GLN A 183 18.17 -20.65 -7.16
C GLN A 183 16.84 -19.91 -7.28
N THR A 184 16.32 -19.80 -8.51
CA THR A 184 15.01 -19.21 -8.76
C THR A 184 13.90 -20.06 -8.17
N PHE A 185 13.98 -21.39 -8.30
CA PHE A 185 13.00 -22.29 -7.70
C PHE A 185 13.00 -22.18 -6.17
N GLU A 186 14.17 -22.25 -5.54
CA GLU A 186 14.30 -22.08 -4.08
C GLU A 186 13.78 -20.72 -3.59
N TYR A 187 14.01 -19.66 -4.35
CA TYR A 187 13.49 -18.33 -4.04
C TYR A 187 11.96 -18.30 -4.08
N LEU A 188 11.35 -18.83 -5.16
CA LEU A 188 9.89 -18.86 -5.32
C LEU A 188 9.22 -19.73 -4.25
N ASP A 189 9.84 -20.85 -3.89
CA ASP A 189 9.35 -21.73 -2.83
C ASP A 189 9.33 -21.00 -1.48
N LYS A 190 10.42 -20.35 -1.11
CA LYS A 190 10.50 -19.52 0.10
C LYS A 190 9.48 -18.37 0.10
N MET A 191 9.28 -17.73 -1.04
CA MET A 191 8.28 -16.65 -1.16
C MET A 191 6.87 -17.19 -0.96
N GLN A 192 6.57 -18.34 -1.51
CA GLN A 192 5.28 -19.01 -1.34
C GLN A 192 5.05 -19.43 0.10
N ASP A 193 6.06 -20.01 0.76
CA ASP A 193 5.98 -20.38 2.17
C ASP A 193 5.69 -19.17 3.07
N ARG A 194 6.32 -18.02 2.82
CA ARG A 194 6.03 -16.77 3.54
C ARG A 194 4.56 -16.37 3.42
N VAL A 195 3.99 -16.44 2.22
CA VAL A 195 2.57 -16.13 1.99
C VAL A 195 1.68 -17.12 2.73
N VAL A 196 1.97 -18.43 2.63
CA VAL A 196 1.20 -19.47 3.33
C VAL A 196 1.24 -19.27 4.84
N GLN A 197 2.43 -19.09 5.41
CA GLN A 197 2.62 -18.88 6.86
C GLN A 197 1.89 -17.61 7.35
N PHE A 198 1.98 -16.52 6.59
CA PHE A 198 1.29 -15.28 6.96
C PHE A 198 -0.23 -15.48 7.00
N VAL A 199 -0.80 -16.05 5.94
CA VAL A 199 -2.26 -16.26 5.84
C VAL A 199 -2.76 -17.19 6.93
N THR A 200 -2.11 -18.33 7.14
CA THR A 200 -2.54 -19.31 8.14
C THR A 200 -2.34 -18.86 9.58
N LYS A 201 -1.41 -17.95 9.82
CA LYS A 201 -1.22 -17.31 11.14
C LYS A 201 -2.31 -16.28 11.44
N ASN A 202 -2.81 -15.58 10.42
CA ASN A 202 -3.73 -14.45 10.56
C ASN A 202 -5.17 -14.76 10.14
N SER A 203 -5.53 -16.05 9.98
CA SER A 203 -6.90 -16.49 9.66
C SER A 203 -7.16 -17.86 10.29
N ASN A 204 -8.38 -18.37 10.16
CA ASN A 204 -8.78 -19.68 10.69
C ASN A 204 -8.63 -20.80 9.65
N ILE A 205 -8.11 -20.52 8.45
CA ILE A 205 -7.89 -21.55 7.42
C ILE A 205 -6.70 -22.44 7.79
N SER A 206 -6.85 -23.77 7.60
CA SER A 206 -5.71 -24.65 7.79
C SER A 206 -4.69 -24.53 6.66
N GLU A 207 -3.42 -24.81 6.96
CA GLU A 207 -2.35 -24.79 5.97
C GLU A 207 -2.63 -25.76 4.82
N GLU A 208 -3.13 -26.96 5.15
CA GLU A 208 -3.50 -28.00 4.18
C GLU A 208 -4.57 -27.48 3.23
N LYS A 209 -5.65 -26.84 3.78
CA LYS A 209 -6.73 -26.31 2.98
C LYS A 209 -6.28 -25.14 2.10
N PHE A 210 -5.47 -24.24 2.63
CA PHE A 210 -4.94 -23.13 1.86
C PHE A 210 -4.05 -23.61 0.71
N LYS A 211 -3.16 -24.58 0.96
CA LYS A 211 -2.32 -25.21 -0.08
C LYS A 211 -3.14 -26.01 -1.09
N GLU A 212 -4.20 -26.69 -0.67
CA GLU A 212 -5.15 -27.38 -1.57
C GLU A 212 -5.78 -26.38 -2.54
N LEU A 213 -6.32 -25.26 -2.05
CA LEU A 213 -6.92 -24.22 -2.87
C LEU A 213 -5.87 -23.58 -3.83
N MET A 214 -4.66 -23.37 -3.34
CA MET A 214 -3.56 -22.80 -4.11
C MET A 214 -3.12 -23.70 -5.28
N MET A 215 -3.09 -25.02 -5.08
CA MET A 215 -2.61 -26.00 -6.06
C MET A 215 -3.71 -26.69 -6.85
N SER A 216 -4.97 -26.31 -6.66
CA SER A 216 -6.12 -26.89 -7.34
C SER A 216 -6.03 -26.69 -8.86
N LYS A 217 -6.38 -27.73 -9.62
CA LYS A 217 -6.42 -27.70 -11.08
C LYS A 217 -7.86 -27.71 -11.57
N GLY A 218 -8.17 -26.88 -12.56
CA GLY A 218 -9.48 -26.89 -13.23
C GLY A 218 -10.48 -25.86 -12.73
N ASN A 219 -10.23 -25.19 -11.60
CA ASN A 219 -11.10 -24.13 -11.09
C ASN A 219 -10.79 -22.76 -11.71
N LEU A 220 -9.59 -22.57 -12.23
CA LEU A 220 -9.22 -21.45 -13.10
C LEU A 220 -9.04 -22.00 -14.50
N THR A 221 -9.77 -21.53 -15.47
CA THR A 221 -9.91 -22.09 -16.83
C THR A 221 -8.59 -22.25 -17.61
N ARG A 222 -7.47 -21.68 -17.16
CA ARG A 222 -6.15 -21.75 -17.82
C ARG A 222 -4.96 -21.82 -16.88
N ASP A 223 -5.18 -22.01 -15.57
CA ASP A 223 -4.08 -21.92 -14.59
C ASP A 223 -4.35 -22.73 -13.31
N ILE A 224 -3.32 -22.86 -12.47
CA ILE A 224 -3.42 -23.48 -11.15
C ILE A 224 -3.91 -22.45 -10.14
N GLY A 225 -4.86 -22.83 -9.28
CA GLY A 225 -5.42 -22.02 -8.24
C GLY A 225 -6.93 -22.12 -8.15
N THR A 226 -7.51 -21.39 -7.22
CA THR A 226 -8.95 -21.38 -6.95
C THR A 226 -9.47 -19.96 -6.84
N ASN A 227 -10.66 -19.71 -7.39
CA ASN A 227 -11.46 -18.53 -7.09
C ASN A 227 -12.46 -18.89 -5.98
N VAL A 228 -12.30 -18.24 -4.85
CA VAL A 228 -13.19 -18.36 -3.69
C VAL A 228 -14.15 -17.18 -3.71
N VAL A 229 -15.44 -17.42 -3.53
CA VAL A 229 -16.49 -16.40 -3.66
C VAL A 229 -17.18 -16.20 -2.31
N GLY A 230 -17.27 -14.97 -1.85
CA GLY A 230 -18.08 -14.54 -0.71
C GLY A 230 -18.11 -15.52 0.46
N ARG A 231 -19.21 -16.24 0.58
CA ARG A 231 -19.47 -17.19 1.66
C ARG A 231 -18.44 -18.32 1.74
N ASP A 232 -17.94 -18.82 0.62
CA ASP A 232 -16.95 -19.90 0.63
C ASP A 232 -15.65 -19.48 1.34
N ALA A 233 -15.28 -18.18 1.27
CA ALA A 233 -14.12 -17.66 1.98
C ALA A 233 -14.29 -17.76 3.51
N VAL A 234 -15.50 -17.58 3.99
CA VAL A 234 -15.84 -17.73 5.41
C VAL A 234 -15.93 -19.22 5.80
N GLU A 235 -16.54 -20.05 4.98
CA GLU A 235 -16.62 -21.50 5.23
C GLU A 235 -15.26 -22.18 5.30
N TYR A 236 -14.29 -21.69 4.51
CA TYR A 236 -12.90 -22.19 4.58
C TYR A 236 -12.09 -21.59 5.72
N GLY A 237 -12.66 -20.63 6.46
CA GLY A 237 -11.97 -19.95 7.56
C GLY A 237 -10.92 -18.91 7.09
N LEU A 238 -10.99 -18.49 5.83
CA LEU A 238 -10.08 -17.50 5.28
C LEU A 238 -10.47 -16.07 5.71
N ILE A 239 -11.76 -15.77 5.71
CA ILE A 239 -12.35 -14.49 6.13
C ILE A 239 -13.33 -14.76 7.28
N ASP A 240 -13.47 -13.79 8.20
CA ASP A 240 -14.28 -14.00 9.41
C ASP A 240 -15.79 -13.98 9.12
N GLU A 241 -16.26 -13.03 8.27
CA GLU A 241 -17.71 -12.86 8.08
C GLU A 241 -18.05 -12.30 6.70
N VAL A 242 -19.25 -12.69 6.21
CA VAL A 242 -19.86 -12.06 5.03
C VAL A 242 -20.57 -10.79 5.48
N GLY A 243 -20.17 -9.63 4.94
CA GLY A 243 -20.76 -8.35 5.33
C GLY A 243 -20.41 -7.19 4.41
N GLY A 244 -21.16 -6.12 4.55
CA GLY A 244 -20.90 -4.84 3.85
C GLY A 244 -20.22 -3.80 4.75
N VAL A 245 -20.03 -2.60 4.22
CA VAL A 245 -19.36 -1.49 4.93
C VAL A 245 -20.01 -1.18 6.29
N GLY A 246 -21.33 -1.25 6.40
CA GLY A 246 -22.01 -1.02 7.68
C GLY A 246 -21.63 -2.04 8.75
N HIS A 247 -21.48 -3.33 8.39
CA HIS A 247 -21.02 -4.38 9.29
C HIS A 247 -19.57 -4.13 9.72
N ALA A 248 -18.70 -3.81 8.76
CA ALA A 248 -17.28 -3.51 9.03
C ALA A 248 -17.11 -2.30 9.96
N MET A 249 -17.88 -1.24 9.75
CA MET A 249 -17.86 -0.04 10.62
C MET A 249 -18.36 -0.34 12.03
N ASN A 250 -19.44 -1.11 12.17
CA ASN A 250 -19.97 -1.50 13.47
C ASN A 250 -18.95 -2.34 14.23
N LYS A 251 -18.37 -3.34 13.56
CA LYS A 251 -17.33 -4.20 14.16
C LYS A 251 -16.10 -3.40 14.63
N LEU A 252 -15.65 -2.46 13.81
CA LEU A 252 -14.52 -1.61 14.16
C LEU A 252 -14.83 -0.74 15.40
N ASN A 253 -16.03 -0.17 15.50
CA ASN A 253 -16.45 0.57 16.69
C ASN A 253 -16.50 -0.34 17.93
N GLU A 254 -17.01 -1.57 17.82
CA GLU A 254 -16.98 -2.55 18.92
C GLU A 254 -15.56 -2.83 19.41
N LEU A 255 -14.60 -3.01 18.49
CA LEU A 255 -13.19 -3.25 18.82
C LEU A 255 -12.54 -2.03 19.49
N ILE A 256 -12.84 -0.82 19.02
CA ILE A 256 -12.38 0.44 19.64
C ILE A 256 -12.90 0.55 21.08
N ASP A 257 -14.18 0.33 21.28
CA ASP A 257 -14.81 0.41 22.61
C ASP A 257 -14.26 -0.64 23.59
N ALA A 258 -14.02 -1.88 23.11
CA ALA A 258 -13.43 -2.95 23.91
C ALA A 258 -12.02 -2.57 24.38
N ARG A 259 -11.19 -2.08 23.46
CA ARG A 259 -9.82 -1.65 23.78
C ARG A 259 -9.76 -0.46 24.73
N GLY A 260 -10.69 0.48 24.56
CA GLY A 260 -10.82 1.61 25.51
C GLY A 260 -11.08 1.16 26.94
N LYS A 261 -11.91 0.12 27.14
CA LYS A 261 -12.20 -0.46 28.46
C LYS A 261 -10.99 -1.20 29.04
N GLU A 262 -10.26 -1.97 28.24
CA GLU A 262 -9.04 -2.66 28.68
C GLU A 262 -7.97 -1.67 29.16
N ASN A 263 -7.74 -0.60 28.42
CA ASN A 263 -6.78 0.44 28.79
C ASN A 263 -7.16 1.14 30.10
N GLN A 264 -8.46 1.36 30.37
CA GLN A 264 -8.93 1.93 31.61
C GLN A 264 -8.74 0.99 32.82
N GLN A 265 -8.86 -0.32 32.63
CA GLN A 265 -8.63 -1.31 33.68
C GLN A 265 -7.14 -1.46 34.03
N LEU A 266 -6.23 -1.28 33.07
CA LEU A 266 -4.79 -1.35 33.30
C LEU A 266 -4.23 -0.12 34.03
N LEU A 267 -4.98 0.98 34.10
CA LEU A 267 -4.61 2.23 34.79
C LEU A 267 -5.15 2.32 36.22
N GLN A 268 -5.95 1.34 36.66
CA GLN A 268 -6.49 1.19 38.02
C GLN A 268 -5.69 0.18 38.84
#